data_4ba84a59a14d75d47f6416bdf55a11e2
#
_entry.id   4ba84a59a14d75d47f6416bdf55a11e2
#
_cell.length_a   1.000
_cell.length_b   1.000
_cell.length_c   1.000
_cell.angle_alpha   90.00
_cell.angle_beta   90.00
_cell.angle_gamma   90.00
#
_symmetry.space_group_name_H-M   'P 1'
#
loop_
_entity.id
_entity.type
_entity.pdbx_description
1 polymer ?
#
loop_
_entity_poly.entity_id
_entity_poly.type
_entity_poly.pdbx_seq_one_letter_code
_entity_poly.pdbx_strand_id
1 'polypeptide(L)'
;AGPGVPVRGGVGSRVGGPVRGLEVRGRTPSRPLKKPCDPPSFFLSQGRGERAYDIYSRLLRERIVCVMGSIDSLASLVIAQLLFLQSESNKKPIHMYINSPGGSVTSGLAIYDTMQYVLTPVCTWCVGQAASMGSLLLAAGAPGMRHALPNARIMVHQPSGGARGQATDIAIQAEEILQLKRQINGLYAKHTGQPLPVIEAAMERDRYLSPVEAQELISSH
;
A
#
# COMPACT_ATOMS: atom_id res chain seq x y z
N ALA A 1 -36.73 56.77 12.16
CA ALA A 1 -37.20 57.57 11.07
C ALA A 1 -36.96 56.79 9.74
N GLY A 2 -38.03 56.23 9.21
CA GLY A 2 -38.09 55.84 7.79
C GLY A 2 -38.33 57.12 6.93
N PRO A 3 -38.76 57.12 5.71
CA PRO A 3 -39.50 56.18 4.85
C PRO A 3 -38.82 56.05 3.46
N GLY A 4 -39.25 55.33 2.46
CA GLY A 4 -40.49 55.13 1.86
C GLY A 4 -40.28 54.51 0.47
N VAL A 5 -41.20 53.67 0.05
CA VAL A 5 -41.44 53.10 -1.28
C VAL A 5 -42.10 54.18 -2.18
N PRO A 6 -42.06 54.15 -3.51
CA PRO A 6 -42.97 53.33 -4.34
C PRO A 6 -42.42 52.87 -5.73
N VAL A 7 -42.79 51.69 -6.20
CA VAL A 7 -43.84 51.20 -7.10
C VAL A 7 -44.11 52.00 -8.41
N ARG A 8 -44.14 51.28 -9.48
CA ARG A 8 -44.84 51.27 -10.79
C ARG A 8 -43.85 51.15 -11.94
N GLY A 9 -44.05 50.40 -12.96
CA GLY A 9 -45.19 49.72 -13.56
C GLY A 9 -44.88 49.45 -14.99
N GLY A 10 -45.42 48.44 -15.52
CA GLY A 10 -46.17 48.50 -16.75
C GLY A 10 -45.66 47.68 -17.93
N VAL A 11 -46.27 46.52 -18.17
CA VAL A 11 -47.01 46.13 -19.37
C VAL A 11 -46.24 46.05 -20.72
N GLY A 12 -46.28 44.87 -21.33
CA GLY A 12 -46.00 44.71 -22.77
C GLY A 12 -45.96 43.25 -23.20
N SER A 13 -47.07 42.78 -23.55
CA SER A 13 -47.62 41.60 -24.18
C SER A 13 -46.98 41.08 -25.46
N ARG A 14 -47.16 39.76 -25.67
CA ARG A 14 -47.31 38.99 -26.94
C ARG A 14 -46.01 38.63 -27.64
N VAL A 15 -45.81 37.42 -28.16
CA VAL A 15 -46.58 36.54 -28.99
C VAL A 15 -45.99 35.13 -28.96
N GLY A 16 -46.87 34.16 -29.00
CA GLY A 16 -46.59 32.74 -29.03
C GLY A 16 -46.07 32.20 -30.35
N GLY A 17 -45.43 31.06 -30.25
CA GLY A 17 -45.16 30.14 -31.32
C GLY A 17 -44.87 28.76 -30.71
N PRO A 18 -45.46 27.68 -31.24
CA PRO A 18 -45.26 26.36 -30.63
C PRO A 18 -43.89 25.81 -31.01
N VAL A 19 -43.05 25.61 -29.99
CA VAL A 19 -41.80 24.86 -30.16
C VAL A 19 -42.17 23.40 -30.21
N ARG A 20 -41.94 22.77 -31.34
CA ARG A 20 -42.10 21.34 -31.60
C ARG A 20 -41.31 20.53 -30.60
N GLY A 21 -41.97 19.53 -30.01
CA GLY A 21 -41.38 18.59 -29.11
C GLY A 21 -40.17 17.88 -29.71
N LEU A 22 -39.04 17.96 -29.04
CA LEU A 22 -37.94 17.06 -29.27
C LEU A 22 -38.27 15.73 -28.58
N GLU A 23 -38.65 14.73 -29.38
CA GLU A 23 -38.70 13.34 -28.94
C GLU A 23 -37.29 12.91 -28.55
N VAL A 24 -37.01 12.77 -27.27
CA VAL A 24 -35.82 12.09 -26.81
C VAL A 24 -36.05 10.59 -26.95
N ARG A 25 -35.68 10.05 -28.10
CA ARG A 25 -35.54 8.62 -28.31
C ARG A 25 -34.27 8.12 -27.69
N GLY A 26 -34.34 7.03 -26.94
CA GLY A 26 -33.23 6.16 -26.67
C GLY A 26 -32.71 6.21 -25.25
N ARG A 27 -33.32 5.41 -24.37
CA ARG A 27 -32.62 4.87 -23.21
C ARG A 27 -31.42 4.06 -23.70
N THR A 28 -30.23 4.64 -23.63
CA THR A 28 -29.02 3.87 -23.63
C THR A 28 -29.01 3.01 -22.36
N PRO A 29 -28.73 1.71 -22.42
CA PRO A 29 -28.59 0.90 -21.22
C PRO A 29 -27.48 1.52 -20.37
N SER A 30 -27.81 1.90 -19.14
CA SER A 30 -26.87 2.42 -18.17
C SER A 30 -25.79 1.36 -17.93
N ARG A 31 -24.60 1.65 -18.43
CA ARG A 31 -23.40 0.85 -18.14
C ARG A 31 -23.23 0.82 -16.61
N PRO A 32 -23.15 -0.34 -15.98
CA PRO A 32 -22.95 -0.39 -14.53
C PRO A 32 -21.70 0.41 -14.16
N LEU A 33 -21.85 1.35 -13.24
CA LEU A 33 -20.74 2.11 -12.67
C LEU A 33 -19.75 1.10 -12.07
N LYS A 34 -18.53 1.04 -12.60
CA LYS A 34 -17.45 0.25 -12.02
C LYS A 34 -17.22 0.71 -10.58
N LYS A 35 -17.18 -0.23 -9.64
CA LYS A 35 -16.82 0.06 -8.26
C LYS A 35 -15.43 0.69 -8.22
N PRO A 36 -15.15 1.64 -7.31
CA PRO A 36 -13.86 2.37 -7.25
C PRO A 36 -12.61 1.51 -7.05
N CYS A 37 -12.76 0.21 -6.77
CA CYS A 37 -11.67 -0.72 -6.46
C CYS A 37 -11.38 -1.74 -7.58
N ASP A 38 -12.03 -1.64 -8.73
CA ASP A 38 -11.69 -2.54 -9.84
C ASP A 38 -10.38 -2.08 -10.48
N PRO A 39 -9.34 -2.93 -10.57
CA PRO A 39 -8.09 -2.57 -11.25
C PRO A 39 -8.37 -2.28 -12.73
N PRO A 40 -7.65 -1.32 -13.32
CA PRO A 40 -7.83 -0.98 -14.73
C PRO A 40 -7.53 -2.20 -15.61
N SER A 41 -8.53 -2.66 -16.37
CA SER A 41 -8.35 -3.74 -17.34
C SER A 41 -7.77 -3.16 -18.63
N PHE A 42 -6.58 -3.60 -19.00
CA PHE A 42 -5.98 -3.28 -20.29
C PHE A 42 -6.10 -4.48 -21.24
N PHE A 43 -6.52 -4.22 -22.47
CA PHE A 43 -6.51 -5.21 -23.53
C PHE A 43 -5.14 -5.19 -24.21
N LEU A 44 -4.37 -6.26 -24.04
CA LEU A 44 -3.14 -6.46 -24.78
C LEU A 44 -3.42 -7.47 -25.91
N SER A 45 -3.38 -6.99 -27.16
CA SER A 45 -3.42 -7.85 -28.34
C SER A 45 -2.04 -8.54 -28.50
N GLN A 46 -1.99 -9.84 -28.27
CA GLN A 46 -0.88 -10.69 -28.70
C GLN A 46 -1.43 -11.70 -29.70
N GLY A 47 -1.01 -11.60 -30.94
CA GLY A 47 -1.47 -12.32 -32.12
C GLY A 47 -1.93 -13.77 -31.93
N ARG A 48 -3.17 -13.95 -31.69
CA ARG A 48 -4.14 -15.05 -31.63
C ARG A 48 -4.97 -14.99 -30.34
N GLY A 49 -5.95 -14.10 -30.33
CA GLY A 49 -6.98 -14.00 -29.28
C GLY A 49 -6.73 -12.86 -28.31
N GLU A 50 -7.66 -11.93 -28.23
CA GLU A 50 -7.68 -10.88 -27.21
C GLU A 50 -7.98 -11.51 -25.85
N ARG A 51 -7.00 -11.49 -24.94
CA ARG A 51 -7.23 -11.78 -23.53
C ARG A 51 -7.16 -10.48 -22.74
N ALA A 52 -8.23 -10.16 -22.03
CA ALA A 52 -8.22 -9.09 -21.05
C ALA A 52 -7.34 -9.53 -19.85
N TYR A 53 -6.23 -8.84 -19.64
CA TYR A 53 -5.43 -8.98 -18.42
C TYR A 53 -5.64 -7.73 -17.58
N ASP A 54 -5.83 -7.89 -16.27
CA ASP A 54 -5.60 -6.78 -15.37
C ASP A 54 -4.08 -6.52 -15.26
N ILE A 55 -3.71 -5.28 -14.98
CA ILE A 55 -2.31 -4.87 -14.96
C ILE A 55 -1.49 -5.64 -13.91
N TYR A 56 -2.08 -5.96 -12.76
CA TYR A 56 -1.40 -6.70 -11.69
C TYR A 56 -1.11 -8.14 -12.08
N SER A 57 -2.04 -8.81 -12.75
CA SER A 57 -1.82 -10.16 -13.30
C SER A 57 -0.71 -10.17 -14.35
N ARG A 58 -0.59 -9.10 -15.14
CA ARG A 58 0.51 -8.99 -16.11
C ARG A 58 1.86 -8.76 -15.41
N LEU A 59 1.90 -7.91 -14.39
CA LEU A 59 3.10 -7.70 -13.57
C LEU A 59 3.52 -8.97 -12.85
N LEU A 60 2.57 -9.75 -12.32
CA LEU A 60 2.86 -11.01 -11.63
C LEU A 60 3.58 -12.02 -12.56
N ARG A 61 3.26 -12.05 -13.86
CA ARG A 61 3.98 -12.88 -14.83
C ARG A 61 5.46 -12.49 -14.98
N GLU A 62 5.79 -11.21 -14.77
CA GLU A 62 7.17 -10.73 -14.71
C GLU A 62 7.79 -10.87 -13.32
N ARG A 63 7.13 -11.64 -12.42
CA ARG A 63 7.55 -11.89 -11.05
C ARG A 63 7.58 -10.63 -10.19
N ILE A 64 6.67 -9.70 -10.46
CA ILE A 64 6.52 -8.44 -9.74
C ILE A 64 5.31 -8.55 -8.81
N VAL A 65 5.55 -8.32 -7.53
CA VAL A 65 4.54 -8.25 -6.46
C VAL A 65 4.45 -6.82 -5.96
N CYS A 66 3.23 -6.28 -5.87
CA CYS A 66 2.99 -4.89 -5.47
C CYS A 66 2.38 -4.84 -4.07
N VAL A 67 3.11 -4.25 -3.12
CA VAL A 67 2.62 -3.94 -1.77
C VAL A 67 2.26 -2.46 -1.74
N MET A 68 1.04 -2.15 -2.21
CA MET A 68 0.55 -0.78 -2.38
C MET A 68 -0.60 -0.49 -1.41
N GLY A 69 -0.36 0.38 -0.40
CA GLY A 69 -1.33 0.71 0.64
C GLY A 69 -1.09 0.00 1.96
N SER A 70 -2.12 -0.05 2.82
CA SER A 70 -2.02 -0.62 4.18
C SER A 70 -1.79 -2.14 4.17
N ILE A 71 -0.89 -2.60 5.03
CA ILE A 71 -0.57 -4.02 5.22
C ILE A 71 -1.57 -4.63 6.22
N ASP A 72 -2.80 -4.83 5.78
CA ASP A 72 -3.86 -5.46 6.56
C ASP A 72 -4.48 -6.58 5.71
N SER A 73 -5.56 -6.29 4.99
CA SER A 73 -6.22 -7.22 4.07
C SER A 73 -5.36 -7.60 2.85
N LEU A 74 -4.37 -6.78 2.51
CA LEU A 74 -3.44 -7.03 1.40
C LEU A 74 -2.51 -8.23 1.67
N ALA A 75 -2.25 -8.55 2.93
CA ALA A 75 -1.26 -9.56 3.30
C ALA A 75 -1.55 -10.94 2.69
N SER A 76 -2.79 -11.39 2.72
CA SER A 76 -3.19 -12.70 2.16
C SER A 76 -2.89 -12.80 0.66
N LEU A 77 -3.14 -11.73 -0.09
CA LEU A 77 -2.86 -11.68 -1.53
C LEU A 77 -1.36 -11.72 -1.81
N VAL A 78 -0.57 -10.94 -1.08
CA VAL A 78 0.90 -10.90 -1.23
C VAL A 78 1.51 -12.26 -0.90
N ILE A 79 1.07 -12.91 0.17
CA ILE A 79 1.51 -14.25 0.55
C ILE A 79 1.18 -15.26 -0.56
N ALA A 80 -0.05 -15.27 -1.06
CA ALA A 80 -0.45 -16.16 -2.15
C ALA A 80 0.41 -15.94 -3.42
N GLN A 81 0.72 -14.68 -3.77
CA GLN A 81 1.57 -14.34 -4.90
C GLN A 81 3.02 -14.83 -4.72
N LEU A 82 3.59 -14.68 -3.52
CA LEU A 82 4.94 -15.17 -3.21
C LEU A 82 5.03 -16.70 -3.34
N LEU A 83 4.07 -17.43 -2.77
CA LEU A 83 4.00 -18.88 -2.87
C LEU A 83 3.79 -19.37 -4.30
N PHE A 84 2.92 -18.71 -5.06
CA PHE A 84 2.71 -19.00 -6.47
C PHE A 84 3.99 -18.80 -7.29
N LEU A 85 4.68 -17.67 -7.11
CA LEU A 85 5.90 -17.39 -7.85
C LEU A 85 7.05 -18.35 -7.51
N GLN A 86 7.11 -18.84 -6.27
CA GLN A 86 8.03 -19.90 -5.90
C GLN A 86 7.71 -21.21 -6.63
N SER A 87 6.43 -21.58 -6.75
CA SER A 87 6.03 -22.79 -7.45
C SER A 87 6.37 -22.76 -8.95
N GLU A 88 6.34 -21.57 -9.56
CA GLU A 88 6.72 -21.37 -10.96
C GLU A 88 8.25 -21.48 -11.17
N SER A 89 9.04 -20.96 -10.23
CA SER A 89 10.50 -21.04 -10.29
C SER A 89 11.13 -20.70 -8.95
N ASN A 90 11.97 -21.56 -8.45
CA ASN A 90 12.76 -21.35 -7.22
C ASN A 90 14.13 -20.69 -7.45
N LYS A 91 14.46 -20.30 -8.70
CA LYS A 91 15.76 -19.71 -9.08
C LYS A 91 15.67 -18.24 -9.46
N LYS A 92 14.59 -17.84 -10.14
CA LYS A 92 14.42 -16.46 -10.61
C LYS A 92 13.99 -15.55 -9.46
N PRO A 93 14.59 -14.37 -9.28
CA PRO A 93 14.20 -13.44 -8.21
C PRO A 93 12.75 -12.99 -8.34
N ILE A 94 12.16 -12.65 -7.20
CA ILE A 94 10.87 -11.95 -7.10
C ILE A 94 11.17 -10.48 -6.83
N HIS A 95 10.48 -9.57 -7.51
CA HIS A 95 10.60 -8.13 -7.30
C HIS A 95 9.39 -7.62 -6.54
N MET A 96 9.61 -7.17 -5.31
CA MET A 96 8.55 -6.62 -4.45
C MET A 96 8.64 -5.09 -4.43
N TYR A 97 7.63 -4.43 -4.99
CA TYR A 97 7.51 -2.97 -4.99
C TYR A 97 6.64 -2.52 -3.83
N ILE A 98 7.17 -1.65 -2.98
CA ILE A 98 6.57 -1.23 -1.71
C ILE A 98 6.24 0.26 -1.77
N ASN A 99 4.95 0.58 -1.60
CA ASN A 99 4.44 1.91 -1.31
C ASN A 99 3.38 1.78 -0.22
N SER A 100 3.83 1.74 1.02
CA SER A 100 2.98 1.39 2.15
C SER A 100 3.24 2.28 3.37
N PRO A 101 2.19 2.75 4.05
CA PRO A 101 2.30 3.39 5.36
C PRO A 101 2.56 2.39 6.50
N GLY A 102 2.63 1.09 6.21
CA GLY A 102 2.61 0.02 7.20
C GLY A 102 1.22 -0.56 7.42
N GLY A 103 0.95 -1.06 8.61
CA GLY A 103 -0.33 -1.67 8.97
C GLY A 103 -0.17 -2.64 10.14
N SER A 104 -1.03 -3.65 10.21
CA SER A 104 -0.99 -4.66 11.27
C SER A 104 0.37 -5.38 11.35
N VAL A 105 0.93 -5.44 12.55
CA VAL A 105 2.19 -6.14 12.83
C VAL A 105 2.07 -7.61 12.44
N THR A 106 0.99 -8.27 12.82
CA THR A 106 0.75 -9.69 12.51
C THR A 106 0.70 -9.94 11.00
N SER A 107 0.01 -9.08 10.27
CA SER A 107 -0.07 -9.16 8.80
C SER A 107 1.30 -8.93 8.15
N GLY A 108 2.06 -7.97 8.66
CA GLY A 108 3.41 -7.69 8.18
C GLY A 108 4.39 -8.83 8.46
N LEU A 109 4.33 -9.42 9.66
CA LEU A 109 5.15 -10.58 10.02
C LEU A 109 4.80 -11.81 9.17
N ALA A 110 3.52 -12.02 8.82
CA ALA A 110 3.12 -13.11 7.94
C ALA A 110 3.72 -12.97 6.53
N ILE A 111 3.78 -11.75 5.98
CA ILE A 111 4.49 -11.50 4.71
C ILE A 111 5.99 -11.71 4.89
N TYR A 112 6.57 -11.17 5.97
CA TYR A 112 7.98 -11.32 6.29
C TYR A 112 8.40 -12.79 6.37
N ASP A 113 7.68 -13.61 7.13
CA ASP A 113 7.97 -15.03 7.27
C ASP A 113 7.86 -15.75 5.92
N THR A 114 6.88 -15.40 5.10
CA THR A 114 6.74 -15.94 3.75
C THR A 114 7.93 -15.55 2.86
N MET A 115 8.40 -14.29 2.95
CA MET A 115 9.62 -13.86 2.22
C MET A 115 10.86 -14.64 2.62
N GLN A 116 10.98 -15.03 3.90
CA GLN A 116 12.10 -15.84 4.38
C GLN A 116 11.92 -17.33 4.06
N TYR A 117 10.68 -17.80 3.96
CA TYR A 117 10.35 -19.21 3.66
C TYR A 117 10.60 -19.56 2.19
N VAL A 118 10.30 -18.65 1.26
CA VAL A 118 10.50 -18.90 -0.16
C VAL A 118 11.99 -19.03 -0.49
N LEU A 119 12.36 -20.02 -1.32
CA LEU A 119 13.75 -20.30 -1.69
C LEU A 119 14.33 -19.30 -2.68
N THR A 120 13.45 -18.57 -3.37
CA THR A 120 13.86 -17.59 -4.37
C THR A 120 14.20 -16.25 -3.72
N PRO A 121 15.26 -15.56 -4.12
CA PRO A 121 15.61 -14.27 -3.54
C PRO A 121 14.52 -13.24 -3.84
N VAL A 122 14.15 -12.46 -2.81
CA VAL A 122 13.19 -11.37 -2.92
C VAL A 122 13.94 -10.05 -2.98
N CYS A 123 13.86 -9.38 -4.13
CA CYS A 123 14.40 -8.06 -4.37
C CYS A 123 13.35 -7.01 -3.98
N THR A 124 13.66 -6.09 -3.08
CA THR A 124 12.71 -5.10 -2.57
C THR A 124 13.00 -3.70 -3.11
N TRP A 125 11.92 -2.97 -3.45
CA TRP A 125 11.96 -1.63 -4.04
C TRP A 125 11.03 -0.70 -3.28
N CYS A 126 11.55 0.36 -2.65
CA CYS A 126 10.73 1.41 -2.09
C CYS A 126 10.36 2.44 -3.18
N VAL A 127 9.05 2.57 -3.44
CA VAL A 127 8.47 3.51 -4.42
C VAL A 127 7.49 4.42 -3.68
N GLY A 128 7.84 5.68 -3.49
CA GLY A 128 7.06 6.61 -2.68
C GLY A 128 7.39 6.49 -1.20
N GLN A 129 6.82 5.53 -0.48
CA GLN A 129 7.14 5.33 0.94
C GLN A 129 7.20 3.86 1.36
N ALA A 130 8.06 3.59 2.33
CA ALA A 130 8.04 2.34 3.09
C ALA A 130 8.09 2.70 4.58
N ALA A 131 6.94 2.66 5.24
CA ALA A 131 6.82 3.06 6.64
C ALA A 131 6.44 1.89 7.54
N SER A 132 6.92 1.90 8.80
CA SER A 132 6.55 0.90 9.81
C SER A 132 6.80 -0.53 9.30
N MET A 133 5.78 -1.40 9.30
CA MET A 133 5.92 -2.75 8.75
C MET A 133 6.39 -2.76 7.28
N GLY A 134 6.07 -1.72 6.48
CA GLY A 134 6.58 -1.59 5.11
C GLY A 134 8.09 -1.42 5.05
N SER A 135 8.70 -0.71 6.00
CA SER A 135 10.16 -0.57 6.09
C SER A 135 10.85 -1.85 6.58
N LEU A 136 10.16 -2.66 7.41
CA LEU A 136 10.67 -4.00 7.77
C LEU A 136 10.71 -4.91 6.54
N LEU A 137 9.64 -4.93 5.72
CA LEU A 137 9.62 -5.72 4.48
C LEU A 137 10.71 -5.26 3.50
N LEU A 138 10.95 -3.95 3.42
CA LEU A 138 12.06 -3.42 2.60
C LEU A 138 13.41 -3.94 3.08
N ALA A 139 13.66 -3.87 4.40
CA ALA A 139 14.89 -4.35 5.03
C ALA A 139 15.07 -5.88 4.91
N ALA A 140 13.95 -6.62 4.83
CA ALA A 140 13.94 -8.09 4.74
C ALA A 140 14.25 -8.63 3.33
N GLY A 141 14.45 -7.76 2.34
CA GLY A 141 14.92 -8.14 1.01
C GLY A 141 16.29 -8.81 1.05
N ALA A 142 16.60 -9.58 0.02
CA ALA A 142 17.89 -10.27 -0.10
C ALA A 142 19.05 -9.26 -0.03
N PRO A 143 20.17 -9.62 0.61
CA PRO A 143 21.34 -8.74 0.69
C PRO A 143 21.80 -8.28 -0.70
N GLY A 144 22.08 -6.97 -0.84
CA GLY A 144 22.45 -6.36 -2.12
C GLY A 144 21.29 -6.15 -3.11
N MET A 145 20.06 -6.57 -2.75
CA MET A 145 18.87 -6.45 -3.62
C MET A 145 17.76 -5.59 -2.98
N ARG A 146 18.15 -4.62 -2.18
CA ARG A 146 17.25 -3.67 -1.51
C ARG A 146 17.46 -2.31 -2.13
N HIS A 147 16.39 -1.73 -2.65
CA HIS A 147 16.45 -0.50 -3.45
C HIS A 147 15.42 0.51 -2.97
N ALA A 148 15.74 1.79 -3.11
CA ALA A 148 14.79 2.88 -2.92
C ALA A 148 14.95 3.91 -4.03
N LEU A 149 13.84 4.44 -4.54
CA LEU A 149 13.87 5.51 -5.53
C LEU A 149 14.32 6.84 -4.87
N PRO A 150 14.92 7.75 -5.61
CA PRO A 150 15.58 8.95 -5.05
C PRO A 150 14.69 9.85 -4.18
N ASN A 151 13.38 9.89 -4.48
CA ASN A 151 12.40 10.69 -3.74
C ASN A 151 11.56 9.87 -2.76
N ALA A 152 11.92 8.60 -2.53
CA ALA A 152 11.21 7.76 -1.58
C ALA A 152 11.49 8.19 -0.14
N ARG A 153 10.58 7.82 0.76
CA ARG A 153 10.73 8.03 2.20
C ARG A 153 10.62 6.70 2.92
N ILE A 154 11.53 6.47 3.82
CA ILE A 154 11.55 5.28 4.67
C ILE A 154 11.29 5.76 6.11
N MET A 155 10.36 5.12 6.82
CA MET A 155 10.05 5.48 8.19
C MET A 155 10.14 4.24 9.08
N VAL A 156 10.89 4.38 10.15
CA VAL A 156 11.02 3.36 11.19
C VAL A 156 10.47 3.89 12.51
N HIS A 157 9.80 3.05 13.26
CA HIS A 157 9.33 3.33 14.62
C HIS A 157 9.00 2.03 15.36
N GLN A 158 8.87 2.12 16.69
CA GLN A 158 8.40 1.01 17.50
C GLN A 158 6.92 0.68 17.22
N PRO A 159 6.46 -0.57 17.44
CA PRO A 159 5.06 -0.90 17.32
C PRO A 159 4.22 -0.11 18.31
N SER A 160 3.08 0.38 17.83
CA SER A 160 2.09 1.05 18.67
C SER A 160 0.90 0.13 18.91
N GLY A 161 0.32 0.22 20.10
CA GLY A 161 -0.87 -0.54 20.46
C GLY A 161 -1.66 0.16 21.56
N GLY A 162 -2.91 -0.23 21.74
CA GLY A 162 -3.77 0.23 22.80
C GLY A 162 -4.53 -0.93 23.41
N ALA A 163 -4.78 -0.86 24.72
CA ALA A 163 -5.53 -1.86 25.47
C ALA A 163 -6.68 -1.21 26.22
N ARG A 164 -7.82 -1.89 26.24
CA ARG A 164 -8.99 -1.53 27.05
C ARG A 164 -9.57 -2.80 27.67
N GLY A 165 -10.01 -2.73 28.90
CA GLY A 165 -10.59 -3.87 29.61
C GLY A 165 -10.25 -3.86 31.08
N GLN A 166 -10.26 -5.02 31.70
CA GLN A 166 -9.83 -5.19 33.10
C GLN A 166 -8.32 -5.01 33.24
N ALA A 167 -7.85 -4.65 34.42
CA ALA A 167 -6.42 -4.39 34.64
C ALA A 167 -5.51 -5.54 34.21
N THR A 168 -5.94 -6.78 34.43
CA THR A 168 -5.19 -7.98 34.02
C THR A 168 -5.10 -8.09 32.49
N ASP A 169 -6.18 -7.80 31.74
CA ASP A 169 -6.20 -7.84 30.28
C ASP A 169 -5.28 -6.76 29.69
N ILE A 170 -5.27 -5.58 30.30
CA ILE A 170 -4.38 -4.48 29.92
C ILE A 170 -2.92 -4.89 30.12
N ALA A 171 -2.57 -5.54 31.24
CA ALA A 171 -1.23 -6.01 31.54
C ALA A 171 -0.76 -7.07 30.52
N ILE A 172 -1.62 -8.03 30.17
CA ILE A 172 -1.33 -9.07 29.17
C ILE A 172 -1.06 -8.43 27.82
N GLN A 173 -1.90 -7.48 27.37
CA GLN A 173 -1.70 -6.82 26.09
C GLN A 173 -0.45 -5.94 26.07
N ALA A 174 -0.12 -5.28 27.17
CA ALA A 174 1.11 -4.50 27.28
C ALA A 174 2.36 -5.38 27.13
N GLU A 175 2.37 -6.55 27.79
CA GLU A 175 3.49 -7.52 27.65
C GLU A 175 3.63 -8.02 26.21
N GLU A 176 2.52 -8.33 25.54
CA GLU A 176 2.53 -8.75 24.14
C GLU A 176 3.11 -7.68 23.22
N ILE A 177 2.73 -6.40 23.41
CA ILE A 177 3.30 -5.28 22.63
C ILE A 177 4.80 -5.16 22.86
N LEU A 178 5.27 -5.32 24.11
CA LEU A 178 6.70 -5.29 24.43
C LEU A 178 7.44 -6.47 23.81
N GLN A 179 6.83 -7.64 23.74
CA GLN A 179 7.39 -8.80 23.08
C GLN A 179 7.53 -8.56 21.57
N LEU A 180 6.49 -8.03 20.92
CA LEU A 180 6.53 -7.66 19.51
C LEU A 180 7.59 -6.58 19.24
N LYS A 181 7.75 -5.59 20.12
CA LYS A 181 8.83 -4.58 20.02
C LYS A 181 10.20 -5.26 20.00
N ARG A 182 10.48 -6.16 20.95
CA ARG A 182 11.76 -6.90 21.01
C ARG A 182 11.99 -7.72 19.74
N GLN A 183 10.96 -8.42 19.28
CA GLN A 183 11.01 -9.22 18.05
C GLN A 183 11.34 -8.37 16.81
N ILE A 184 10.61 -7.29 16.58
CA ILE A 184 10.82 -6.41 15.44
C ILE A 184 12.20 -5.78 15.46
N ASN A 185 12.67 -5.30 16.61
CA ASN A 185 14.03 -4.77 16.75
C ASN A 185 15.09 -5.83 16.40
N GLY A 186 14.89 -7.07 16.84
CA GLY A 186 15.75 -8.20 16.50
C GLY A 186 15.77 -8.50 14.99
N LEU A 187 14.61 -8.41 14.32
CA LEU A 187 14.53 -8.60 12.88
C LEU A 187 15.27 -7.49 12.11
N TYR A 188 15.14 -6.24 12.53
CA TYR A 188 15.95 -5.16 11.94
C TYR A 188 17.43 -5.38 12.17
N ALA A 189 17.85 -5.69 13.39
CA ALA A 189 19.26 -5.96 13.68
C ALA A 189 19.82 -7.11 12.81
N LYS A 190 19.03 -8.19 12.62
CA LYS A 190 19.40 -9.32 11.75
C LYS A 190 19.62 -8.87 10.28
N HIS A 191 18.72 -8.08 9.72
CA HIS A 191 18.76 -7.73 8.30
C HIS A 191 19.67 -6.55 7.98
N THR A 192 19.91 -5.67 8.94
CA THR A 192 20.77 -4.49 8.75
C THR A 192 22.21 -4.74 9.16
N GLY A 193 22.46 -5.76 9.99
CA GLY A 193 23.77 -5.98 10.61
C GLY A 193 24.13 -4.98 11.71
N GLN A 194 23.23 -4.04 12.02
CA GLN A 194 23.45 -3.05 13.08
C GLN A 194 23.30 -3.68 14.47
N PRO A 195 24.07 -3.19 15.46
CA PRO A 195 23.87 -3.60 16.84
C PRO A 195 22.46 -3.29 17.34
N LEU A 196 21.87 -4.20 18.13
CA LEU A 196 20.51 -4.04 18.67
C LEU A 196 20.27 -2.69 19.35
N PRO A 197 21.18 -2.15 20.20
CA PRO A 197 20.99 -0.84 20.82
C PRO A 197 20.87 0.32 19.83
N VAL A 198 21.54 0.23 18.67
CA VAL A 198 21.46 1.24 17.61
C VAL A 198 20.07 1.20 16.96
N ILE A 199 19.55 0.01 16.72
CA ILE A 199 18.18 -0.18 16.20
C ILE A 199 17.14 0.31 17.21
N GLU A 200 17.28 -0.06 18.49
CA GLU A 200 16.37 0.38 19.55
C GLU A 200 16.30 1.91 19.65
N ALA A 201 17.45 2.56 19.62
CA ALA A 201 17.52 4.03 19.62
C ALA A 201 16.89 4.66 18.36
N ALA A 202 17.11 4.04 17.19
CA ALA A 202 16.56 4.52 15.92
C ALA A 202 15.04 4.37 15.85
N MET A 203 14.48 3.34 16.51
CA MET A 203 13.05 3.02 16.46
C MET A 203 12.25 3.57 17.64
N GLU A 204 12.87 4.27 18.58
CA GLU A 204 12.17 4.76 19.78
C GLU A 204 11.09 5.80 19.45
N ARG A 205 11.27 6.58 18.37
CA ARG A 205 10.30 7.56 17.85
C ARG A 205 10.25 7.47 16.33
N ASP A 206 9.20 8.04 15.75
CA ASP A 206 9.07 8.14 14.31
C ASP A 206 10.31 8.79 13.69
N ARG A 207 11.05 8.02 12.90
CA ARG A 207 12.24 8.49 12.21
C ARG A 207 12.06 8.31 10.71
N TYR A 208 12.01 9.45 10.03
CA TYR A 208 11.89 9.51 8.57
C TYR A 208 13.28 9.64 7.96
N LEU A 209 13.57 8.77 7.02
CA LEU A 209 14.86 8.64 6.35
C LEU A 209 14.69 8.89 4.84
N SER A 210 15.64 9.63 4.27
CA SER A 210 15.89 9.61 2.84
C SER A 210 16.50 8.26 2.41
N PRO A 211 16.53 7.92 1.11
CA PRO A 211 17.20 6.71 0.64
C PRO A 211 18.66 6.60 1.05
N VAL A 212 19.39 7.72 1.08
CA VAL A 212 20.80 7.77 1.49
C VAL A 212 20.96 7.46 2.98
N GLU A 213 20.20 8.13 3.84
CA GLU A 213 20.20 7.87 5.29
C GLU A 213 19.75 6.44 5.61
N ALA A 214 18.78 5.92 4.85
CA ALA A 214 18.32 4.53 5.00
C ALA A 214 19.39 3.53 4.57
N GLN A 215 20.23 3.86 3.59
CA GLN A 215 21.35 3.01 3.19
C GLN A 215 22.36 2.84 4.34
N GLU A 216 22.64 3.88 5.08
CA GLU A 216 23.53 3.81 6.25
C GLU A 216 22.97 2.95 7.38
N LEU A 217 21.65 2.99 7.59
CA LEU A 217 20.98 2.25 8.66
C LEU A 217 20.56 0.84 8.24
N ILE A 218 20.10 0.65 6.99
CA ILE A 218 19.41 -0.57 6.53
C ILE A 218 20.27 -1.42 5.59
N SER A 219 21.32 -0.87 4.97
CA SER A 219 22.10 -1.54 3.93
C SER A 219 23.61 -1.54 4.18
N SER A 220 24.03 -1.61 5.44
CA SER A 220 25.46 -1.59 5.80
C SER A 220 26.29 -2.80 5.34
N HIS A 221 25.82 -3.58 4.33
CA HIS A 221 26.60 -4.62 3.62
C HIS A 221 26.19 -4.72 2.18
#